data_9f67005330f9b4f220f9278093ddab53
#
_entry.id   9f67005330f9b4f220f9278093ddab53
#
_cell.length_a   1.000
_cell.length_b   1.000
_cell.length_c   1.000
_cell.angle_alpha   90.00
_cell.angle_beta   90.00
_cell.angle_gamma   90.00
#
_symmetry.space_group_name_H-M   'P 1'
#
loop_
_entity.id
_entity.type
_entity.pdbx_description
1 polymer ?
#
loop_
_entity_poly.entity_id
_entity_poly.type
_entity_poly.pdbx_seq_one_letter_code
_entity_poly.pdbx_strand_id
1 'polypeptide(L)'
;MLEQQNIEKGEVFLGSGLTESDLTSVSMLSAIQSDRLSSQALKLSSDIALGLKLGVKLNMLSLGILGYALMSCATVEKALYLLRRYNQAVAPSLTIDIVTHGSSASLVGSGIHLPSHLERFYTDTLFAAVVTNLRLLT
;
A
#
# COMPACT_ATOMS: atom_id res chain seq x y z
N MET A 1 -4.02 -7.26 13.05
CA MET A 1 -2.98 -6.23 13.23
C MET A 1 -3.36 -5.23 14.31
N LEU A 2 -4.35 -4.39 14.08
CA LEU A 2 -4.84 -3.45 15.10
C LEU A 2 -5.52 -4.18 16.28
N GLU A 3 -6.26 -5.23 16.01
CA GLU A 3 -6.85 -6.10 17.04
C GLU A 3 -5.84 -6.69 18.03
N GLN A 4 -4.59 -6.90 17.61
CA GLN A 4 -3.50 -7.33 18.48
C GLN A 4 -3.04 -6.24 19.47
N GLN A 5 -3.47 -4.99 19.23
CA GLN A 5 -3.23 -3.83 20.10
C GLN A 5 -4.51 -3.42 20.87
N ASN A 6 -5.51 -4.30 20.94
CA ASN A 6 -6.84 -4.02 21.51
C ASN A 6 -7.57 -2.83 20.84
N ILE A 7 -7.28 -2.54 19.57
CA ILE A 7 -7.96 -1.51 18.81
C ILE A 7 -9.11 -2.19 18.05
N GLU A 8 -10.33 -1.83 18.36
CA GLU A 8 -11.51 -2.36 17.69
C GLU A 8 -11.69 -1.76 16.30
N LYS A 9 -12.17 -2.55 15.35
CA LYS A 9 -12.47 -2.08 13.99
C LYS A 9 -13.42 -0.87 14.01
N GLY A 10 -14.41 -0.90 14.88
CA GLY A 10 -15.38 0.18 15.04
C GLY A 10 -14.76 1.53 15.38
N GLU A 11 -13.71 1.57 16.19
CA GLU A 11 -13.02 2.81 16.55
C GLU A 11 -12.31 3.44 15.35
N VAL A 12 -11.72 2.60 14.48
CA VAL A 12 -11.06 3.05 13.27
C VAL A 12 -12.07 3.63 12.29
N PHE A 13 -13.22 3.00 12.12
CA PHE A 13 -14.29 3.47 11.23
C PHE A 13 -14.94 4.75 11.73
N LEU A 14 -15.31 4.82 13.01
CA LEU A 14 -15.92 6.02 13.61
C LEU A 14 -15.09 7.28 13.38
N GLY A 15 -13.78 7.20 13.58
CA GLY A 15 -12.89 8.35 13.40
C GLY A 15 -12.59 8.68 11.93
N SER A 16 -12.77 7.74 11.02
CA SER A 16 -12.55 7.94 9.58
C SER A 16 -13.76 8.48 8.84
N GLY A 17 -14.96 8.43 9.47
CA GLY A 17 -16.23 8.76 8.83
C GLY A 17 -16.71 7.72 7.82
N LEU A 18 -16.18 6.50 7.88
CA LEU A 18 -16.57 5.34 7.08
C LEU A 18 -17.32 4.33 7.95
N THR A 19 -18.16 3.53 7.33
CA THR A 19 -18.84 2.39 7.95
C THR A 19 -18.30 1.07 7.40
N GLU A 20 -18.49 -0.02 8.13
CA GLU A 20 -18.11 -1.34 7.63
C GLU A 20 -18.87 -1.73 6.35
N SER A 21 -20.10 -1.22 6.17
CA SER A 21 -20.88 -1.41 4.95
C SER A 21 -20.24 -0.69 3.75
N ASP A 22 -19.55 0.42 3.95
CA ASP A 22 -18.84 1.10 2.86
C ASP A 22 -17.73 0.23 2.29
N LEU A 23 -17.06 -0.58 3.11
CA LEU A 23 -16.01 -1.50 2.65
C LEU A 23 -16.57 -2.73 1.94
N THR A 24 -17.76 -3.18 2.30
CA THR A 24 -18.38 -4.36 1.69
C THR A 24 -19.13 -4.02 0.41
N SER A 25 -19.61 -2.78 0.26
CA SER A 25 -20.41 -2.33 -0.89
C SER A 25 -19.55 -1.74 -2.02
N VAL A 26 -18.33 -1.29 -1.73
CA VAL A 26 -17.45 -0.59 -2.68
C VAL A 26 -16.22 -1.46 -2.98
N SER A 27 -15.99 -1.73 -4.25
CA SER A 27 -14.82 -2.51 -4.68
C SER A 27 -13.47 -1.81 -4.44
N MET A 28 -13.47 -0.47 -4.31
CA MET A 28 -12.27 0.33 -4.03
C MET A 28 -12.63 1.60 -3.26
N LEU A 29 -11.86 1.92 -2.23
CA LEU A 29 -11.92 3.21 -1.55
C LEU A 29 -11.32 4.32 -2.42
N SER A 30 -11.89 5.52 -2.36
CA SER A 30 -11.23 6.69 -2.93
C SER A 30 -9.95 7.02 -2.15
N ALA A 31 -9.03 7.78 -2.78
CA ALA A 31 -7.81 8.22 -2.09
C ALA A 31 -8.10 8.91 -0.76
N ILE A 32 -9.08 9.82 -0.75
CA ILE A 32 -9.50 10.57 0.45
C ILE A 32 -10.01 9.63 1.55
N GLN A 33 -10.81 8.63 1.20
CA GLN A 33 -11.33 7.65 2.15
C GLN A 33 -10.21 6.78 2.72
N SER A 34 -9.28 6.33 1.87
CA SER A 34 -8.10 5.58 2.27
C SER A 34 -7.20 6.38 3.22
N ASP A 35 -6.97 7.67 2.91
CA ASP A 35 -6.14 8.55 3.72
C ASP A 35 -6.77 8.81 5.11
N ARG A 36 -8.09 9.00 5.17
CA ARG A 36 -8.82 9.15 6.44
C ARG A 36 -8.73 7.89 7.30
N LEU A 37 -8.95 6.73 6.70
CA LEU A 37 -8.87 5.43 7.40
C LEU A 37 -7.46 5.18 7.93
N SER A 38 -6.44 5.41 7.09
CA SER A 38 -5.04 5.26 7.46
C SER A 38 -4.62 6.24 8.54
N SER A 39 -5.04 7.51 8.45
CA SER A 39 -4.78 8.51 9.48
C SER A 39 -5.40 8.12 10.83
N GLN A 40 -6.61 7.61 10.82
CA GLN A 40 -7.28 7.16 12.05
C GLN A 40 -6.59 5.93 12.65
N ALA A 41 -6.22 4.96 11.81
CA ALA A 41 -5.47 3.79 12.27
C ALA A 41 -4.12 4.18 12.91
N LEU A 42 -3.41 5.14 12.31
CA LEU A 42 -2.15 5.66 12.85
C LEU A 42 -2.32 6.44 14.16
N LYS A 43 -3.42 7.16 14.33
CA LYS A 43 -3.72 7.88 15.58
C LYS A 43 -4.01 6.93 16.74
N LEU A 44 -4.70 5.84 16.46
CA LEU A 44 -5.05 4.84 17.47
C LEU A 44 -3.90 3.89 17.78
N SER A 45 -3.06 3.61 16.79
CA SER A 45 -1.91 2.72 16.94
C SER A 45 -0.67 3.48 17.42
N SER A 46 -0.03 2.97 18.45
CA SER A 46 1.30 3.43 18.88
C SER A 46 2.44 2.77 18.09
N ASP A 47 2.11 1.91 17.12
CA ASP A 47 3.09 1.12 16.38
C ASP A 47 3.68 1.90 15.19
N ILE A 48 4.88 2.39 15.36
CA ILE A 48 5.63 3.11 14.33
C ILE A 48 5.90 2.26 13.07
N ALA A 49 5.85 0.93 13.19
CA ALA A 49 6.07 -0.02 12.10
C ALA A 49 4.77 -0.51 11.45
N LEU A 50 3.64 0.15 11.70
CA LEU A 50 2.33 -0.27 11.20
C LEU A 50 2.31 -0.42 9.66
N GLY A 51 2.94 0.52 8.94
CA GLY A 51 3.06 0.47 7.48
C GLY A 51 3.86 -0.74 7.00
N LEU A 52 5.00 -1.01 7.60
CA LEU A 52 5.82 -2.19 7.28
C LEU A 52 5.05 -3.50 7.51
N LYS A 53 4.37 -3.60 8.64
CA LYS A 53 3.55 -4.78 8.98
C LYS A 53 2.38 -4.99 8.01
N LEU A 54 1.76 -3.89 7.57
CA LEU A 54 0.71 -3.95 6.55
C LEU A 54 1.29 -4.42 5.22
N GLY A 55 2.39 -3.82 4.77
CA GLY A 55 3.03 -4.16 3.50
C GLY A 55 3.44 -5.64 3.39
N VAL A 56 3.98 -6.21 4.48
CA VAL A 56 4.32 -7.64 4.51
C VAL A 56 3.09 -8.55 4.34
N LYS A 57 1.90 -8.09 4.76
CA LYS A 57 0.64 -8.84 4.61
C LYS A 57 -0.02 -8.67 3.25
N LEU A 58 0.35 -7.63 2.50
CA LEU A 58 -0.18 -7.40 1.16
C LEU A 58 0.51 -8.34 0.17
N ASN A 59 -0.27 -9.26 -0.39
CA ASN A 59 0.20 -10.15 -1.45
C ASN A 59 -0.26 -9.64 -2.82
N MET A 60 0.29 -10.22 -3.91
CA MET A 60 -0.07 -9.85 -5.28
C MET A 60 -1.57 -9.93 -5.54
N LEU A 61 -2.28 -10.91 -4.95
CA LEU A 61 -3.71 -11.09 -5.15
C LEU A 61 -4.52 -9.93 -4.54
N SER A 62 -3.99 -9.25 -3.51
CA SER A 62 -4.61 -8.06 -2.93
C SER A 62 -4.70 -6.89 -3.93
N LEU A 63 -3.89 -6.91 -4.99
CA LEU A 63 -3.91 -5.91 -6.07
C LEU A 63 -4.92 -6.26 -7.18
N GLY A 64 -5.74 -7.29 -6.99
CA GLY A 64 -6.74 -7.72 -7.97
C GLY A 64 -6.13 -8.02 -9.34
N ILE A 65 -6.72 -7.47 -10.39
CA ILE A 65 -6.30 -7.74 -11.78
C ILE A 65 -4.84 -7.32 -12.06
N LEU A 66 -4.37 -6.25 -11.42
CA LEU A 66 -2.98 -5.82 -11.52
C LEU A 66 -2.03 -6.88 -10.95
N GLY A 67 -2.40 -7.49 -9.82
CA GLY A 67 -1.61 -8.56 -9.22
C GLY A 67 -1.43 -9.77 -10.14
N TYR A 68 -2.49 -10.20 -10.81
CA TYR A 68 -2.39 -11.26 -11.83
C TYR A 68 -1.50 -10.86 -13.00
N ALA A 69 -1.61 -9.63 -13.47
CA ALA A 69 -0.76 -9.11 -14.54
C ALA A 69 0.72 -9.07 -14.14
N LEU A 70 1.02 -8.66 -12.91
CA LEU A 70 2.38 -8.66 -12.37
C LEU A 70 2.96 -10.08 -12.27
N MET A 71 2.19 -11.05 -11.79
CA MET A 71 2.61 -12.46 -11.72
C MET A 71 2.81 -13.10 -13.10
N SER A 72 2.16 -12.58 -14.13
CA SER A 72 2.29 -13.06 -15.51
C SER A 72 3.50 -12.47 -16.25
N CYS A 73 4.23 -11.53 -15.64
CA CYS A 73 5.40 -10.93 -16.26
C CYS A 73 6.56 -11.92 -16.33
N ALA A 74 7.22 -11.99 -17.49
CA ALA A 74 8.35 -12.91 -17.71
C ALA A 74 9.62 -12.53 -16.92
N THR A 75 9.73 -11.28 -16.45
CA THR A 75 10.88 -10.78 -15.69
C THR A 75 10.42 -9.81 -14.60
N VAL A 76 11.21 -9.71 -13.54
CA VAL A 76 11.01 -8.71 -12.47
C VAL A 76 11.01 -7.29 -13.02
N GLU A 77 11.89 -7.00 -13.97
CA GLU A 77 11.96 -5.70 -14.63
C GLU A 77 10.61 -5.33 -15.27
N LYS A 78 10.01 -6.23 -16.06
CA LYS A 78 8.69 -6.01 -16.67
C LYS A 78 7.60 -5.81 -15.62
N ALA A 79 7.64 -6.57 -14.53
CA ALA A 79 6.70 -6.42 -13.43
C ALA A 79 6.83 -5.04 -12.76
N LEU A 80 8.04 -4.57 -12.51
CA LEU A 80 8.28 -3.25 -11.93
C LEU A 80 7.79 -2.10 -12.84
N TYR A 81 8.06 -2.20 -14.17
CA TYR A 81 7.53 -1.22 -15.13
C TYR A 81 6.00 -1.23 -15.19
N LEU A 82 5.38 -2.41 -15.11
CA LEU A 82 3.92 -2.53 -15.05
C LEU A 82 3.38 -1.90 -13.76
N LEU A 83 4.00 -2.19 -12.62
CA LEU A 83 3.64 -1.59 -11.34
C LEU A 83 3.74 -0.05 -11.39
N ARG A 84 4.85 0.49 -11.90
CA ARG A 84 5.03 1.92 -12.10
C ARG A 84 3.90 2.53 -12.94
N ARG A 85 3.57 1.89 -14.06
CA ARG A 85 2.54 2.38 -15.01
C ARG A 85 1.15 2.45 -14.39
N TYR A 86 0.80 1.47 -13.56
CA TYR A 86 -0.54 1.34 -12.99
C TYR A 86 -0.59 1.65 -11.48
N ASN A 87 0.49 2.17 -10.91
CA ASN A 87 0.57 2.48 -9.49
C ASN A 87 -0.58 3.35 -9.00
N GLN A 88 -0.97 4.37 -9.76
CA GLN A 88 -2.04 5.28 -9.36
C GLN A 88 -3.42 4.61 -9.24
N ALA A 89 -3.62 3.44 -9.85
CA ALA A 89 -4.85 2.67 -9.68
C ALA A 89 -4.93 1.96 -8.32
N VAL A 90 -3.80 1.66 -7.69
CA VAL A 90 -3.73 0.92 -6.41
C VAL A 90 -3.22 1.77 -5.24
N ALA A 91 -2.43 2.78 -5.52
CA ALA A 91 -1.88 3.71 -4.53
C ALA A 91 -1.84 5.14 -5.09
N PRO A 92 -3.00 5.80 -5.26
CA PRO A 92 -3.10 7.09 -5.96
C PRO A 92 -2.32 8.22 -5.29
N SER A 93 -2.06 8.11 -4.00
CA SER A 93 -1.31 9.11 -3.22
C SER A 93 0.21 8.90 -3.27
N LEU A 94 0.69 7.88 -3.98
CA LEU A 94 2.12 7.60 -4.15
C LEU A 94 2.51 7.64 -5.63
N THR A 95 3.72 8.10 -5.89
CA THR A 95 4.38 7.96 -7.19
C THR A 95 5.51 6.94 -7.07
N ILE A 96 5.64 6.05 -8.04
CA ILE A 96 6.73 5.09 -8.14
C ILE A 96 7.54 5.40 -9.39
N ASP A 97 8.85 5.54 -9.23
CA ASP A 97 9.80 5.62 -10.32
C ASP A 97 10.87 4.52 -10.23
N ILE A 98 11.42 4.17 -11.40
CA ILE A 98 12.50 3.21 -11.52
C ILE A 98 13.68 3.92 -12.14
N VAL A 99 14.78 3.97 -11.41
CA VAL A 99 16.03 4.57 -11.87
C VAL A 99 17.05 3.46 -12.08
N THR A 100 17.58 3.35 -13.29
CA THR A 100 18.56 2.33 -13.65
C THR A 100 19.97 2.92 -13.66
N HIS A 101 20.92 2.20 -13.04
CA HIS A 101 22.33 2.55 -13.00
C HIS A 101 23.16 1.32 -13.39
N GLY A 102 23.54 1.22 -14.66
CA GLY A 102 24.27 0.06 -15.17
C GLY A 102 23.48 -1.24 -14.99
N SER A 103 24.00 -2.16 -14.19
CA SER A 103 23.36 -3.45 -13.87
C SER A 103 22.40 -3.39 -12.66
N SER A 104 22.26 -2.23 -12.04
CA SER A 104 21.40 -2.04 -10.86
C SER A 104 20.18 -1.19 -11.19
N ALA A 105 19.08 -1.44 -10.52
CA ALA A 105 17.88 -0.61 -10.58
C ALA A 105 17.43 -0.22 -9.16
N SER A 106 17.01 1.03 -9.02
CA SER A 106 16.45 1.56 -7.77
C SER A 106 14.96 1.86 -7.96
N LEU A 107 14.14 1.37 -7.03
CA LEU A 107 12.75 1.77 -6.94
C LEU A 107 12.66 3.00 -6.03
N VAL A 108 12.12 4.09 -6.55
CA VAL A 108 11.96 5.35 -5.83
C VAL A 108 10.47 5.61 -5.63
N GLY A 109 10.05 5.78 -4.38
CA GLY A 109 8.68 6.13 -4.03
C GLY A 109 8.64 7.54 -3.42
N SER A 110 7.62 8.32 -3.79
CA SER A 110 7.36 9.63 -3.19
C SER A 110 5.87 9.84 -2.97
N GLY A 111 5.52 10.54 -1.88
CA GLY A 111 4.15 10.96 -1.62
C GLY A 111 3.79 12.20 -2.41
N ILE A 112 2.56 12.26 -2.93
CA ILE A 112 2.03 13.44 -3.62
C ILE A 112 1.07 14.13 -2.67
N HIS A 113 1.45 15.32 -2.17
CA HIS A 113 0.62 16.15 -1.27
C HIS A 113 0.12 15.44 -0.01
N LEU A 114 0.87 14.45 0.50
CA LEU A 114 0.54 13.74 1.73
C LEU A 114 1.12 14.46 2.96
N PRO A 115 0.38 14.46 4.09
CA PRO A 115 0.97 14.75 5.38
C PRO A 115 2.11 13.78 5.70
N SER A 116 3.18 14.24 6.35
CA SER A 116 4.40 13.46 6.59
C SER A 116 4.17 12.10 7.28
N HIS A 117 3.17 12.01 8.17
CA HIS A 117 2.84 10.75 8.85
C HIS A 117 2.21 9.71 7.89
N LEU A 118 1.41 10.15 6.91
CA LEU A 118 0.85 9.29 5.87
C LEU A 118 1.88 8.94 4.81
N GLU A 119 2.73 9.88 4.42
CA GLU A 119 3.81 9.63 3.47
C GLU A 119 4.71 8.49 3.95
N ARG A 120 5.16 8.53 5.20
CA ARG A 120 5.94 7.45 5.79
C ARG A 120 5.18 6.13 5.79
N PHE A 121 3.94 6.14 6.27
CA PHE A 121 3.11 4.93 6.35
C PHE A 121 2.93 4.26 4.99
N TYR A 122 2.58 5.02 3.96
CA TYR A 122 2.38 4.49 2.61
C TYR A 122 3.69 4.05 1.96
N THR A 123 4.78 4.80 2.17
CA THR A 123 6.10 4.43 1.66
C THR A 123 6.59 3.13 2.29
N ASP A 124 6.50 2.99 3.61
CA ASP A 124 6.83 1.78 4.33
C ASP A 124 5.97 0.59 3.85
N THR A 125 4.67 0.81 3.66
CA THR A 125 3.74 -0.20 3.16
C THR A 125 4.13 -0.66 1.75
N LEU A 126 4.40 0.30 0.85
CA LEU A 126 4.78 0.02 -0.53
C LEU A 126 6.07 -0.82 -0.61
N PHE A 127 7.14 -0.35 0.04
CA PHE A 127 8.43 -1.03 -0.03
C PHE A 127 8.39 -2.40 0.63
N ALA A 128 7.72 -2.55 1.76
CA ALA A 128 7.54 -3.85 2.40
C ALA A 128 6.75 -4.81 1.51
N ALA A 129 5.68 -4.35 0.85
CA ALA A 129 4.91 -5.15 -0.08
C ALA A 129 5.74 -5.55 -1.31
N VAL A 130 6.46 -4.61 -1.92
CA VAL A 130 7.32 -4.89 -3.09
C VAL A 130 8.38 -5.92 -2.74
N VAL A 131 9.14 -5.72 -1.67
CA VAL A 131 10.21 -6.64 -1.25
C VAL A 131 9.65 -8.03 -0.93
N THR A 132 8.53 -8.10 -0.20
CA THR A 132 7.91 -9.38 0.16
C THR A 132 7.46 -10.14 -1.08
N ASN A 133 6.80 -9.47 -2.01
CA ASN A 133 6.29 -10.11 -3.22
C ASN A 133 7.41 -10.46 -4.21
N LEU A 134 8.45 -9.65 -4.34
CA LEU A 134 9.63 -10.00 -5.17
C LEU A 134 10.33 -11.26 -4.66
N ARG A 135 10.46 -11.42 -3.34
CA ARG A 135 11.04 -12.64 -2.74
C ARG A 135 10.21 -13.90 -3.02
N LEU A 136 8.91 -13.77 -3.26
CA LEU A 136 8.06 -14.90 -3.63
C LEU A 136 8.18 -15.25 -5.11
N LEU A 137 8.62 -14.33 -5.96
CA LEU A 137 8.78 -14.51 -7.41
C LEU A 137 10.19 -14.99 -7.80
N THR A 138 11.13 -14.86 -6.92
CA THR A 138 12.56 -15.23 -7.12
C THR A 138 12.99 -16.38 -6.25
#